data_0edf7d0573bb0d00946c6f7977895434
#
_entry.id   0edf7d0573bb0d00946c6f7977895434
#
_cell.length_a   1.000
_cell.length_b   1.000
_cell.length_c   1.000
_cell.angle_alpha   90.00
_cell.angle_beta   90.00
_cell.angle_gamma   90.00
#
_symmetry.space_group_name_H-M   'P 1'
#
loop_
_entity.id
_entity.type
_entity.pdbx_description
1 polymer ?
#
loop_
_entity_poly.entity_id
_entity_poly.type
_entity_poly.pdbx_seq_one_letter_code
_entity_poly.pdbx_strand_id
1 'polypeptide(L)'
;MKLNIHRCERKMGDVYDKLEGLLRTLGFKKNELRIYRLLLEKKAPMGITEIKEELGISERSVREHVLNLYKRGVLKRELIQRGWLGYVYSAVSPSELLAKLKENVVKKINEIERELKNDNI
;
A
#
# COMPACT_ATOMS: atom_id res chain seq x y z
N MET A 1 -27.36 3.61 18.98
CA MET A 1 -25.92 3.45 19.15
C MET A 1 -25.30 2.43 18.21
N LYS A 2 -25.82 1.21 18.16
CA LYS A 2 -25.33 0.19 17.23
C LYS A 2 -25.38 0.64 15.76
N LEU A 3 -26.42 1.36 15.39
CA LEU A 3 -26.59 1.88 14.02
C LEU A 3 -25.51 2.87 13.63
N ASN A 4 -25.07 3.71 14.57
CA ASN A 4 -24.01 4.67 14.31
C ASN A 4 -22.64 4.01 14.10
N ILE A 5 -22.37 2.97 14.87
CA ILE A 5 -21.14 2.18 14.72
C ILE A 5 -21.12 1.48 13.38
N HIS A 6 -22.24 0.89 12.98
CA HIS A 6 -22.36 0.24 11.67
C HIS A 6 -22.18 1.22 10.50
N ARG A 7 -22.70 2.45 10.63
CA ARG A 7 -22.53 3.48 9.61
C ARG A 7 -21.07 3.89 9.45
N CYS A 8 -20.35 4.00 10.56
CA CYS A 8 -18.93 4.31 10.52
C CYS A 8 -18.14 3.18 9.85
N GLU A 9 -18.45 1.95 10.17
CA GLU A 9 -17.82 0.78 9.55
C GLU A 9 -18.10 0.71 8.06
N ARG A 10 -19.36 0.98 7.65
CA ARG A 10 -19.75 1.01 6.24
C ARG A 10 -19.00 2.08 5.47
N LYS A 11 -18.86 3.29 6.04
CA LYS A 11 -18.12 4.38 5.40
C LYS A 11 -16.66 4.02 5.21
N MET A 12 -16.06 3.42 6.22
CA MET A 12 -14.67 2.96 6.13
C MET A 12 -14.52 1.84 5.09
N GLY A 13 -15.47 0.88 5.06
CA GLY A 13 -15.48 -0.18 4.07
C GLY A 13 -15.60 0.35 2.65
N ASP A 14 -16.50 1.32 2.42
CA ASP A 14 -16.67 1.94 1.11
C ASP A 14 -15.41 2.67 0.65
N VAL A 15 -14.77 3.40 1.55
CA VAL A 15 -13.54 4.12 1.25
C VAL A 15 -12.42 3.13 0.90
N TYR A 16 -12.29 2.06 1.66
CA TYR A 16 -11.30 1.02 1.38
C TYR A 16 -11.55 0.33 0.04
N ASP A 17 -12.80 0.03 -0.27
CA ASP A 17 -13.15 -0.59 -1.54
C ASP A 17 -12.79 0.31 -2.72
N LYS A 18 -13.04 1.59 -2.59
CA LYS A 18 -12.67 2.58 -3.62
C LYS A 18 -11.16 2.68 -3.75
N LEU A 19 -10.46 2.70 -2.63
CA LEU A 19 -8.99 2.75 -2.62
C LEU A 19 -8.40 1.49 -3.27
N GLU A 20 -8.90 0.31 -2.92
CA GLU A 20 -8.47 -0.94 -3.55
C GLU A 20 -8.72 -0.94 -5.05
N GLY A 21 -9.88 -0.44 -5.47
CA GLY A 21 -10.22 -0.32 -6.90
C GLY A 21 -9.20 0.56 -7.64
N LEU A 22 -8.84 1.68 -7.04
CA LEU A 22 -7.81 2.57 -7.59
C LEU A 22 -6.46 1.87 -7.70
N LEU A 23 -6.05 1.20 -6.64
CA LEU A 23 -4.76 0.51 -6.60
C LEU A 23 -4.69 -0.62 -7.63
N ARG A 24 -5.79 -1.35 -7.82
CA ARG A 24 -5.88 -2.37 -8.87
C ARG A 24 -5.70 -1.75 -10.25
N THR A 25 -6.35 -0.62 -10.49
CA THR A 25 -6.20 0.13 -11.73
C THR A 25 -4.74 0.52 -11.98
N LEU A 26 -4.00 0.81 -10.93
CA LEU A 26 -2.59 1.16 -11.00
C LEU A 26 -1.66 -0.05 -11.07
N GLY A 27 -2.21 -1.26 -11.13
CA GLY A 27 -1.43 -2.48 -11.34
C GLY A 27 -1.00 -3.22 -10.08
N PHE A 28 -1.55 -2.88 -8.92
CA PHE A 28 -1.25 -3.62 -7.70
C PHE A 28 -1.96 -4.97 -7.70
N LYS A 29 -1.26 -5.99 -7.25
CA LYS A 29 -1.75 -7.36 -7.24
C LYS A 29 -2.63 -7.61 -6.01
N LYS A 30 -3.48 -8.63 -6.10
CA LYS A 30 -4.40 -9.01 -5.04
C LYS A 30 -3.70 -9.20 -3.69
N ASN A 31 -2.61 -9.94 -3.66
CA ASN A 31 -1.88 -10.20 -2.42
C ASN A 31 -1.20 -8.94 -1.88
N GLU A 32 -0.79 -8.02 -2.75
CA GLU A 32 -0.26 -6.73 -2.33
C GLU A 32 -1.31 -5.91 -1.61
N LEU A 33 -2.53 -5.91 -2.10
CA LEU A 33 -3.65 -5.23 -1.46
C LEU A 33 -4.00 -5.87 -0.11
N ARG A 34 -3.93 -7.19 -0.03
CA ARG A 34 -4.17 -7.91 1.23
C ARG A 34 -3.12 -7.55 2.28
N ILE A 35 -1.87 -7.43 1.90
CA ILE A 35 -0.79 -7.02 2.80
C ILE A 35 -1.01 -5.58 3.28
N TYR A 36 -1.30 -4.68 2.38
CA TYR A 36 -1.56 -3.29 2.74
C TYR A 36 -2.72 -3.17 3.73
N ARG A 37 -3.84 -3.84 3.43
CA ARG A 37 -5.01 -3.84 4.30
C ARG A 37 -4.69 -4.40 5.69
N LEU A 38 -3.96 -5.51 5.74
CA LEU A 38 -3.54 -6.12 7.00
C LEU A 38 -2.75 -5.13 7.86
N LEU A 39 -1.77 -4.47 7.28
CA LEU A 39 -0.92 -3.52 8.00
C LEU A 39 -1.70 -2.29 8.46
N LEU A 40 -2.67 -1.84 7.68
CA LEU A 40 -3.56 -0.76 8.10
C LEU A 40 -4.40 -1.16 9.31
N GLU A 41 -4.96 -2.37 9.29
CA GLU A 41 -5.81 -2.87 10.38
C GLU A 41 -5.03 -3.10 11.68
N LYS A 42 -3.83 -3.64 11.59
CA LYS A 42 -3.01 -3.94 12.76
C LYS A 42 -2.46 -2.70 13.43
N LYS A 43 -2.24 -1.63 12.68
CA LYS A 43 -1.69 -0.37 13.20
C LYS A 43 -0.34 -0.52 13.89
N ALA A 44 0.37 -1.59 13.61
CA ALA A 44 1.68 -1.88 14.18
C ALA A 44 2.57 -2.48 13.10
N PRO A 45 3.88 -2.22 13.15
CA PRO A 45 4.79 -2.82 12.19
C PRO A 45 4.82 -4.34 12.30
N MET A 46 4.93 -5.02 11.18
CA MET A 46 4.98 -6.48 11.10
C MET A 46 6.18 -6.93 10.27
N GLY A 47 6.80 -8.03 10.69
CA GLY A 47 7.85 -8.68 9.92
C GLY A 47 7.29 -9.64 8.88
N ILE A 48 8.16 -10.14 8.02
CA ILE A 48 7.80 -11.06 6.94
C ILE A 48 7.08 -12.31 7.48
N THR A 49 7.62 -12.91 8.54
CA THR A 49 7.05 -14.13 9.14
C THR A 49 5.65 -13.88 9.67
N GLU A 50 5.43 -12.77 10.34
CA GLU A 50 4.13 -12.42 10.88
C GLU A 50 3.09 -12.22 9.76
N ILE A 51 3.46 -11.52 8.70
CA ILE A 51 2.58 -11.31 7.55
C ILE A 51 2.24 -12.65 6.89
N LYS A 52 3.24 -13.51 6.70
CA LYS A 52 3.05 -14.85 6.16
C LYS A 52 2.02 -15.64 6.97
N GLU A 53 2.17 -15.66 8.27
CA GLU A 53 1.27 -16.40 9.16
C GLU A 53 -0.16 -15.87 9.11
N GLU A 54 -0.32 -14.55 9.11
CA GLU A 54 -1.64 -13.93 9.06
C GLU A 54 -2.37 -14.16 7.74
N LEU A 55 -1.64 -14.15 6.62
CA LEU A 55 -2.26 -14.25 5.30
C LEU A 55 -2.25 -15.64 4.70
N GLY A 56 -1.47 -16.56 5.26
CA GLY A 56 -1.39 -17.94 4.75
C GLY A 56 -0.75 -18.03 3.38
N ILE A 57 0.17 -17.16 3.04
CA ILE A 57 0.92 -17.20 1.78
C ILE A 57 2.38 -17.50 2.06
N SER A 58 3.13 -17.91 1.02
CA SER A 58 4.52 -18.29 1.19
C SER A 58 5.40 -17.10 1.58
N GLU A 59 6.47 -17.37 2.30
CA GLU A 59 7.46 -16.37 2.66
C GLU A 59 8.02 -15.65 1.43
N ARG A 60 8.32 -16.41 0.40
CA ARG A 60 8.83 -15.88 -0.87
C ARG A 60 7.86 -14.87 -1.48
N SER A 61 6.58 -15.23 -1.49
CA SER A 61 5.52 -14.36 -2.00
C SER A 61 5.43 -13.07 -1.19
N VAL A 62 5.46 -13.18 0.16
CA VAL A 62 5.44 -12.01 1.03
C VAL A 62 6.63 -11.10 0.73
N ARG A 63 7.83 -11.66 0.62
CA ARG A 63 9.05 -10.86 0.35
C ARG A 63 8.94 -10.09 -0.96
N GLU A 64 8.49 -10.73 -2.01
CA GLU A 64 8.32 -10.09 -3.32
C GLU A 64 7.32 -8.93 -3.27
N HIS A 65 6.14 -9.19 -2.70
CA HIS A 65 5.09 -8.19 -2.62
C HIS A 65 5.44 -7.03 -1.70
N VAL A 66 6.02 -7.31 -0.55
CA VAL A 66 6.43 -6.30 0.41
C VAL A 66 7.49 -5.38 -0.20
N LEU A 67 8.46 -5.96 -0.91
CA LEU A 67 9.50 -5.18 -1.56
C LEU A 67 8.92 -4.26 -2.64
N ASN A 68 8.00 -4.78 -3.44
CA ASN A 68 7.33 -3.98 -4.46
C ASN A 68 6.53 -2.83 -3.84
N LEU A 69 5.75 -3.13 -2.80
CA LEU A 69 4.98 -2.12 -2.09
C LEU A 69 5.87 -1.04 -1.46
N TYR A 70 6.97 -1.46 -0.88
CA TYR A 70 7.94 -0.52 -0.31
C TYR A 70 8.55 0.39 -1.38
N LYS A 71 8.97 -0.18 -2.50
CA LYS A 71 9.55 0.60 -3.61
C LYS A 71 8.55 1.59 -4.21
N ARG A 72 7.28 1.24 -4.22
CA ARG A 72 6.22 2.11 -4.74
C ARG A 72 5.69 3.11 -3.73
N GLY A 73 6.25 3.13 -2.51
CA GLY A 73 5.88 4.10 -1.49
C GLY A 73 4.60 3.78 -0.72
N VAL A 74 4.09 2.55 -0.84
CA VAL A 74 2.87 2.12 -0.16
C VAL A 74 3.15 1.66 1.27
N LEU A 75 4.34 1.12 1.51
CA LEU A 75 4.79 0.70 2.83
C LEU A 75 6.02 1.47 3.27
N LYS A 76 6.15 1.63 4.57
CA LYS A 76 7.36 2.08 5.24
C LYS A 76 8.05 0.87 5.86
N ARG A 77 9.36 0.96 6.06
CA ARG A 77 10.07 -0.11 6.77
C ARG A 77 11.06 0.48 7.77
N GLU A 78 11.33 -0.30 8.79
CA GLU A 78 12.27 0.04 9.84
C GLU A 78 13.15 -1.16 10.12
N LEU A 79 14.46 -0.94 10.25
CA LEU A 79 15.40 -1.99 10.60
C LEU A 79 15.35 -2.22 12.10
N ILE A 80 15.11 -3.46 12.51
CA ILE A 80 15.07 -3.84 13.91
C ILE A 80 16.21 -4.81 14.22
N GLN A 81 16.85 -4.60 15.35
CA GLN A 81 17.90 -5.47 15.87
C GLN A 81 17.54 -5.89 17.30
N ARG A 82 16.92 -7.08 17.42
CA ARG A 82 16.51 -7.66 18.70
C ARG A 82 16.81 -9.15 18.69
N GLY A 83 18.09 -9.53 18.92
CA GLY A 83 18.48 -10.91 18.80
C GLY A 83 18.52 -11.43 17.35
N TRP A 84 17.94 -10.69 16.42
CA TRP A 84 18.02 -10.91 14.98
C TRP A 84 17.97 -9.56 14.29
N LEU A 85 18.45 -9.52 13.06
CA LEU A 85 18.47 -8.32 12.24
C LEU A 85 17.47 -8.48 11.12
N GLY A 86 16.52 -7.55 10.98
CA GLY A 86 15.54 -7.61 9.93
C GLY A 86 14.67 -6.38 9.87
N TYR A 87 13.85 -6.30 8.83
CA TYR A 87 12.93 -5.20 8.65
C TYR A 87 11.53 -5.55 9.15
N VAL A 88 10.87 -4.54 9.71
CA VAL A 88 9.42 -4.57 9.94
C VAL A 88 8.78 -3.51 9.06
N TYR A 89 7.55 -3.78 8.65
CA TYR A 89 6.83 -2.97 7.68
C TYR A 89 5.55 -2.42 8.26
N SER A 90 5.22 -1.19 7.89
CA SER A 90 3.97 -0.56 8.28
C SER A 90 3.34 0.10 7.06
N ALA A 91 2.02 0.26 7.09
CA ALA A 91 1.28 0.86 5.98
C ALA A 91 1.39 2.38 6.03
N VAL A 92 1.63 2.98 4.87
CA VAL A 92 1.46 4.42 4.70
C VAL A 92 -0.03 4.71 4.82
N SER A 93 -0.42 5.78 5.51
CA SER A 93 -1.83 6.10 5.66
C SER A 93 -2.50 6.31 4.30
N PRO A 94 -3.81 6.00 4.17
CA PRO A 94 -4.51 6.22 2.90
C PRO A 94 -4.40 7.64 2.36
N SER A 95 -4.47 8.64 3.23
CA SER A 95 -4.34 10.04 2.83
C SER A 95 -2.97 10.35 2.26
N GLU A 96 -1.92 9.88 2.92
CA GLU A 96 -0.55 10.07 2.46
C GLU A 96 -0.30 9.31 1.16
N LEU A 97 -0.85 8.10 1.05
CA LEU A 97 -0.75 7.29 -0.16
C LEU A 97 -1.38 7.99 -1.35
N LEU A 98 -2.59 8.51 -1.20
CA LEU A 98 -3.29 9.23 -2.26
C LEU A 98 -2.51 10.47 -2.70
N ALA A 99 -1.95 11.22 -1.75
CA ALA A 99 -1.15 12.39 -2.07
C ALA A 99 0.08 12.03 -2.90
N LYS A 100 0.77 10.96 -2.54
CA LYS A 100 1.94 10.47 -3.29
C LYS A 100 1.57 9.98 -4.68
N LEU A 101 0.48 9.24 -4.80
CA LEU A 101 0.01 8.73 -6.10
C LEU A 101 -0.36 9.88 -7.03
N LYS A 102 -1.07 10.87 -6.50
CA LYS A 102 -1.48 12.05 -7.24
C LYS A 102 -0.26 12.81 -7.75
N GLU A 103 0.71 13.05 -6.90
CA GLU A 103 1.96 13.71 -7.26
C GLU A 103 2.71 12.96 -8.36
N ASN A 104 2.83 11.66 -8.23
CA ASN A 104 3.52 10.83 -9.22
C ASN A 104 2.84 10.85 -10.58
N VAL A 105 1.50 10.79 -10.61
CA VAL A 105 0.71 10.83 -11.85
C VAL A 105 0.89 12.18 -12.54
N VAL A 106 0.78 13.28 -11.80
CA VAL A 106 0.97 14.63 -12.34
C VAL A 106 2.36 14.79 -12.92
N LYS A 107 3.36 14.31 -12.21
CA LYS A 107 4.75 14.35 -12.65
C LYS A 107 4.96 13.64 -13.99
N LYS A 108 4.38 12.44 -14.12
CA LYS A 108 4.45 11.66 -15.35
C LYS A 108 3.74 12.35 -16.50
N ILE A 109 2.59 12.91 -16.26
CA ILE A 109 1.83 13.65 -17.26
C ILE A 109 2.67 14.84 -17.75
N ASN A 110 3.28 15.58 -16.84
CA ASN A 110 4.10 16.73 -17.19
C ASN A 110 5.32 16.32 -18.02
N GLU A 111 5.94 15.20 -17.72
CA GLU A 111 7.05 14.66 -18.49
C GLU A 111 6.63 14.35 -19.93
N ILE A 112 5.50 13.68 -20.08
CA ILE A 112 4.96 13.32 -21.40
C ILE A 112 4.63 14.57 -22.20
N GLU A 113 3.98 15.55 -21.59
CA GLU A 113 3.65 16.82 -22.24
C GLU A 113 4.87 17.54 -22.77
N ARG A 114 5.94 17.55 -21.97
CA ARG A 114 7.22 18.16 -22.39
C ARG A 114 7.82 17.46 -23.60
N GLU A 115 7.84 16.15 -23.58
CA GLU A 115 8.37 15.36 -24.70
C GLU A 115 7.57 15.59 -25.98
N LEU A 116 6.25 15.63 -25.85
CA LEU A 116 5.38 15.89 -27.01
C LEU A 116 5.63 17.27 -27.60
N LYS A 117 5.84 18.29 -26.78
CA LYS A 117 6.16 19.64 -27.24
C LYS A 117 7.52 19.70 -27.95
N ASN A 118 8.51 19.01 -27.39
CA ASN A 118 9.86 19.00 -27.95
C ASN A 118 9.90 18.28 -29.31
N ASP A 119 9.08 17.27 -29.50
CA ASP A 119 9.04 16.48 -30.71
C ASP A 119 8.04 17.04 -31.76
N ASN A 120 7.35 18.12 -31.46
CA ASN A 120 6.34 18.72 -32.32
C ASN A 120 5.21 17.77 -32.71
N ILE A 121 4.85 16.90 -31.78
CA ILE A 121 3.77 15.93 -31.98
C ILE A 121 2.42 16.45 -31.50
#